data_184dddb3ed4013409485e8eb77761b62
#
_entry.id   184dddb3ed4013409485e8eb77761b62
#
_cell.length_a   1.000
_cell.length_b   1.000
_cell.length_c   1.000
_cell.angle_alpha   90.00
_cell.angle_beta   90.00
_cell.angle_gamma   90.00
#
_symmetry.space_group_name_H-M   'P 1'
#
loop_
_entity.id
_entity.type
_entity.pdbx_description
1 polymer ?
#
loop_
_entity_poly.entity_id
_entity_poly.type
_entity_poly.pdbx_seq_one_letter_code
_entity_poly.pdbx_strand_id
1 'polypeptide(L)'
;YGITECAPVVAVNVPMACQIGSVGKLLPGIEYEIEAVPGIAQGGALHVRGPNVMKGYFLFDQPGVLQPPAGEGWYATGDIVERDDEGFIYIRGRQKRFAKIAGEMISLEVVEKIAASAAPGASHAASTRSDAAKGEALVLFTSAPTLNREDLLNAARQLGAPELAVPRLIRHLEAIPLLGSGKTDYVRLKQIAETEITQ
;
A
#
# COMPACT_ATOMS: atom_id res chain seq x y z
N TYR A 1 11.72 5.94 -7.91
CA TYR A 1 11.33 5.16 -6.75
C TYR A 1 12.48 5.15 -5.74
N GLY A 2 12.15 5.45 -4.52
CA GLY A 2 13.15 5.57 -3.48
C GLY A 2 12.64 5.22 -2.10
N ILE A 3 13.56 4.73 -1.28
CA ILE A 3 13.35 4.30 0.10
C ILE A 3 14.46 4.92 0.93
N THR A 4 14.13 5.53 2.07
CA THR A 4 15.11 6.19 2.95
C THR A 4 16.25 5.25 3.31
N GLU A 5 15.94 4.01 3.59
CA GLU A 5 16.88 2.95 3.94
C GLU A 5 17.77 2.48 2.78
N CYS A 6 17.53 3.00 1.56
CA CYS A 6 18.31 2.70 0.36
C CYS A 6 18.98 3.96 -0.24
N ALA A 7 19.17 5.04 0.49
CA ALA A 7 19.97 6.25 0.25
C ALA A 7 19.66 7.09 -1.03
N PRO A 8 18.45 7.49 -1.35
CA PRO A 8 17.18 6.82 -1.25
C PRO A 8 16.80 6.07 -2.53
N VAL A 9 17.49 6.31 -3.69
CA VAL A 9 17.02 5.89 -5.03
C VAL A 9 17.26 4.40 -5.27
N VAL A 10 16.21 3.70 -5.65
CA VAL A 10 16.23 2.27 -6.00
C VAL A 10 15.97 2.06 -7.49
N ALA A 11 14.98 2.77 -8.06
CA ALA A 11 14.67 2.69 -9.49
C ALA A 11 14.36 4.07 -10.04
N VAL A 12 14.58 4.26 -11.36
CA VAL A 12 14.38 5.56 -12.02
C VAL A 12 13.97 5.38 -13.48
N ASN A 13 13.05 6.21 -13.95
CA ASN A 13 12.82 6.44 -15.35
C ASN A 13 13.86 7.44 -15.89
N VAL A 14 14.54 7.09 -16.96
CA VAL A 14 15.47 8.01 -17.64
C VAL A 14 14.89 8.45 -18.98
N PRO A 15 15.26 9.63 -19.52
CA PRO A 15 14.64 10.18 -20.74
C PRO A 15 14.57 9.22 -21.92
N MET A 16 15.61 8.37 -22.11
CA MET A 16 15.70 7.42 -23.23
C MET A 16 15.12 6.03 -22.91
N ALA A 17 14.68 5.81 -21.65
CA ALA A 17 14.07 4.56 -21.19
C ALA A 17 13.03 4.88 -20.10
N CYS A 18 11.90 5.42 -20.53
CA CYS A 18 10.79 5.80 -19.67
C CYS A 18 9.54 5.03 -20.07
N GLN A 19 8.91 4.39 -19.09
CA GLN A 19 7.64 3.70 -19.28
C GLN A 19 6.59 4.34 -18.37
N ILE A 20 5.51 4.84 -18.98
CA ILE A 20 4.42 5.49 -18.24
C ILE A 20 3.77 4.48 -17.27
N GLY A 21 3.56 4.92 -16.03
CA GLY A 21 2.99 4.08 -14.96
C GLY A 21 4.01 3.23 -14.21
N SER A 22 5.24 3.09 -14.73
CA SER A 22 6.35 2.45 -14.02
C SER A 22 7.12 3.46 -13.16
N VAL A 23 7.89 2.93 -12.21
CA VAL A 23 8.89 3.71 -11.46
C VAL A 23 10.29 3.63 -12.09
N GLY A 24 10.38 3.07 -13.30
CA GLY A 24 11.61 2.90 -14.03
C GLY A 24 12.29 1.57 -13.78
N LYS A 25 13.58 1.50 -14.12
CA LYS A 25 14.44 0.33 -13.92
C LYS A 25 15.30 0.51 -12.68
N LEU A 26 15.68 -0.60 -12.06
CA LEU A 26 16.61 -0.59 -10.92
C LEU A 26 17.94 0.04 -11.31
N LEU A 27 18.55 0.78 -10.39
CA LEU A 27 19.87 1.35 -10.59
C LEU A 27 20.92 0.24 -10.73
N PRO A 28 21.98 0.48 -11.52
CA PRO A 28 23.10 -0.45 -11.64
C PRO A 28 23.70 -0.80 -10.27
N GLY A 29 23.98 -2.10 -10.04
CA GLY A 29 24.53 -2.59 -8.78
C GLY A 29 23.50 -2.88 -7.69
N ILE A 30 22.22 -2.68 -7.95
CA ILE A 30 21.15 -3.16 -7.09
C ILE A 30 20.70 -4.54 -7.57
N GLU A 31 20.83 -5.53 -6.70
CA GLU A 31 20.24 -6.85 -6.86
C GLU A 31 18.80 -6.83 -6.31
N TYR A 32 17.93 -7.67 -6.84
CA TYR A 32 16.54 -7.72 -6.40
C TYR A 32 16.00 -9.15 -6.42
N GLU A 33 15.04 -9.39 -5.53
CA GLU A 33 14.18 -10.57 -5.54
C GLU A 33 12.72 -10.10 -5.42
N ILE A 34 11.83 -10.78 -6.16
CA ILE A 34 10.38 -10.56 -6.05
C ILE A 34 9.80 -11.85 -5.49
N GLU A 35 9.53 -11.84 -4.19
CA GLU A 35 8.98 -12.98 -3.48
C GLU A 35 7.47 -13.08 -3.69
N ALA A 36 7.00 -14.26 -4.11
CA ALA A 36 5.57 -14.49 -4.28
C ALA A 36 4.82 -14.33 -2.94
N VAL A 37 3.75 -13.55 -2.97
CA VAL A 37 2.88 -13.34 -1.79
C VAL A 37 1.57 -14.10 -1.98
N PRO A 38 1.19 -15.01 -1.06
CA PRO A 38 -0.04 -15.75 -1.15
C PRO A 38 -1.28 -14.85 -1.33
N GLY A 39 -2.07 -15.09 -2.37
CA GLY A 39 -3.25 -14.30 -2.72
C GLY A 39 -2.98 -13.11 -3.64
N ILE A 40 -1.74 -12.87 -4.05
CA ILE A 40 -1.37 -11.91 -5.09
C ILE A 40 -1.03 -12.67 -6.36
N ALA A 41 -1.86 -12.54 -7.40
CA ALA A 41 -1.74 -13.32 -8.64
C ALA A 41 -0.58 -12.88 -9.52
N GLN A 42 -0.20 -11.61 -9.47
CA GLN A 42 0.87 -11.03 -10.30
C GLN A 42 1.81 -10.19 -9.45
N GLY A 43 3.13 -10.37 -9.65
CA GLY A 43 4.15 -9.69 -8.87
C GLY A 43 4.39 -10.32 -7.49
N GLY A 44 5.01 -9.56 -6.59
CA GLY A 44 5.36 -10.02 -5.24
C GLY A 44 6.04 -8.95 -4.41
N ALA A 45 6.47 -9.33 -3.22
CA ALA A 45 7.20 -8.47 -2.30
C ALA A 45 8.62 -8.20 -2.83
N LEU A 46 8.98 -6.94 -2.97
CA LEU A 46 10.29 -6.53 -3.45
C LEU A 46 11.31 -6.55 -2.30
N HIS A 47 12.35 -7.32 -2.49
CA HIS A 47 13.56 -7.30 -1.68
C HIS A 47 14.71 -6.76 -2.54
N VAL A 48 15.55 -5.92 -1.95
CA VAL A 48 16.71 -5.34 -2.65
C VAL A 48 17.99 -5.55 -1.84
N ARG A 49 19.10 -5.68 -2.55
CA ARG A 49 20.44 -5.72 -1.99
C ARG A 49 21.36 -4.86 -2.83
N GLY A 50 22.23 -4.08 -2.19
CA GLY A 50 23.14 -3.21 -2.92
C GLY A 50 23.94 -2.30 -2.01
N PRO A 51 24.92 -1.58 -2.57
CA PRO A 51 25.81 -0.70 -1.80
C PRO A 51 25.08 0.50 -1.19
N ASN A 52 23.88 0.81 -1.67
CA ASN A 52 23.02 1.89 -1.18
C ASN A 52 22.10 1.48 -0.01
N VAL A 53 22.02 0.18 0.31
CA VAL A 53 21.26 -0.28 1.46
C VAL A 53 21.96 0.15 2.74
N MET A 54 21.22 0.77 3.66
CA MET A 54 21.76 1.23 4.95
C MET A 54 22.34 0.09 5.79
N LYS A 55 23.28 0.42 6.66
CA LYS A 55 23.88 -0.55 7.57
C LYS A 55 22.97 -0.94 8.74
N GLY A 56 22.01 -0.10 9.10
CA GLY A 56 21.08 -0.37 10.20
C GLY A 56 20.45 0.88 10.80
N TYR A 57 19.65 0.64 11.83
CA TYR A 57 18.98 1.66 12.62
C TYR A 57 19.69 1.91 13.96
N PHE A 58 19.65 3.14 14.44
CA PHE A 58 19.85 3.46 15.84
C PHE A 58 18.48 3.63 16.50
N LEU A 59 18.18 2.74 17.44
CA LEU A 59 16.92 2.82 18.18
C LEU A 59 17.05 3.77 19.37
N PHE A 60 15.96 4.46 19.71
CA PHE A 60 15.94 5.44 20.79
C PHE A 60 16.23 4.81 22.16
N ASP A 61 15.75 3.60 22.39
CA ASP A 61 15.92 2.83 23.63
C ASP A 61 17.28 2.11 23.73
N GLN A 62 18.07 2.08 22.63
CA GLN A 62 19.39 1.45 22.56
C GLN A 62 20.39 2.39 21.86
N PRO A 63 20.72 3.54 22.48
CA PRO A 63 21.59 4.53 21.86
C PRO A 63 22.99 3.96 21.63
N GLY A 64 23.56 4.22 20.44
CA GLY A 64 24.91 3.77 20.07
C GLY A 64 24.98 2.31 19.57
N VAL A 65 23.92 1.55 19.61
CA VAL A 65 23.86 0.18 19.07
C VAL A 65 23.24 0.22 17.67
N LEU A 66 24.07 -0.11 16.66
CA LEU A 66 23.57 -0.25 15.28
C LEU A 66 22.86 -1.59 15.13
N GLN A 67 21.58 -1.55 14.77
CA GLN A 67 20.78 -2.74 14.50
C GLN A 67 20.61 -2.91 12.98
N PRO A 68 21.26 -3.92 12.38
CA PRO A 68 21.13 -4.16 10.94
C PRO A 68 19.70 -4.55 10.57
N PRO A 69 19.24 -4.27 9.33
CA PRO A 69 17.99 -4.80 8.84
C PRO A 69 18.00 -6.33 8.90
N ALA A 70 16.84 -6.93 9.15
CA ALA A 70 16.68 -8.37 8.98
C ALA A 70 16.92 -8.75 7.51
N GLY A 71 17.52 -9.93 7.24
CA GLY A 71 17.65 -10.45 5.88
C GLY A 71 19.07 -10.56 5.33
N GLU A 72 20.12 -10.54 6.19
CA GLU A 72 21.51 -10.86 5.79
C GLU A 72 22.01 -10.07 4.56
N GLY A 73 21.73 -8.74 4.54
CA GLY A 73 22.10 -7.84 3.44
C GLY A 73 20.96 -7.60 2.42
N TRP A 74 19.89 -8.36 2.47
CA TRP A 74 18.64 -8.06 1.78
C TRP A 74 17.79 -7.10 2.60
N TYR A 75 17.21 -6.12 1.94
CA TYR A 75 16.26 -5.19 2.53
C TYR A 75 14.86 -5.45 1.97
N ALA A 76 13.94 -5.83 2.85
CA ALA A 76 12.53 -5.97 2.51
C ALA A 76 11.89 -4.57 2.40
N THR A 77 11.55 -4.15 1.19
CA THR A 77 11.03 -2.80 0.94
C THR A 77 9.63 -2.60 1.52
N GLY A 78 8.88 -3.70 1.70
CA GLY A 78 7.48 -3.70 2.06
C GLY A 78 6.55 -3.30 0.92
N ASP A 79 7.08 -3.14 -0.30
CA ASP A 79 6.30 -2.85 -1.50
C ASP A 79 6.00 -4.12 -2.28
N ILE A 80 4.78 -4.22 -2.79
CA ILE A 80 4.38 -5.22 -3.78
C ILE A 80 4.62 -4.61 -5.15
N VAL A 81 5.40 -5.30 -5.96
CA VAL A 81 5.79 -4.84 -7.29
C VAL A 81 5.55 -5.90 -8.35
N GLU A 82 5.45 -5.47 -9.56
CA GLU A 82 5.50 -6.28 -10.77
C GLU A 82 6.65 -5.78 -11.63
N ARG A 83 7.31 -6.68 -12.34
CA ARG A 83 8.38 -6.35 -13.28
C ARG A 83 8.01 -6.89 -14.64
N ASP A 84 8.08 -6.05 -15.68
CA ASP A 84 7.88 -6.49 -17.05
C ASP A 84 9.15 -7.11 -17.67
N ASP A 85 9.01 -7.65 -18.88
CA ASP A 85 10.10 -8.30 -19.60
C ASP A 85 11.23 -7.33 -19.99
N GLU A 86 10.93 -6.02 -20.07
CA GLU A 86 11.91 -4.98 -20.35
C GLU A 86 12.63 -4.50 -19.07
N GLY A 87 12.20 -4.93 -17.90
CA GLY A 87 12.83 -4.65 -16.62
C GLY A 87 12.26 -3.43 -15.90
N PHE A 88 11.15 -2.86 -16.36
CA PHE A 88 10.47 -1.78 -15.65
C PHE A 88 9.71 -2.32 -14.45
N ILE A 89 9.77 -1.57 -13.34
CA ILE A 89 9.10 -1.90 -12.08
C ILE A 89 7.81 -1.09 -11.97
N TYR A 90 6.72 -1.78 -11.61
CA TYR A 90 5.40 -1.20 -11.33
C TYR A 90 5.04 -1.47 -9.88
N ILE A 91 4.78 -0.41 -9.11
CA ILE A 91 4.33 -0.56 -7.73
C ILE A 91 2.84 -0.88 -7.73
N ARG A 92 2.48 -2.00 -7.08
CA ARG A 92 1.10 -2.47 -6.93
C ARG A 92 0.49 -2.12 -5.57
N GLY A 93 1.31 -1.72 -4.61
CA GLY A 93 0.91 -1.23 -3.30
C GLY A 93 1.90 -1.59 -2.20
N ARG A 94 1.55 -1.27 -0.97
CA ARG A 94 2.31 -1.65 0.23
C ARG A 94 1.82 -3.00 0.76
N GLN A 95 2.71 -3.92 1.11
CA GLN A 95 2.36 -5.24 1.64
C GLN A 95 1.40 -5.14 2.85
N LYS A 96 1.65 -4.18 3.75
CA LYS A 96 0.80 -3.89 4.92
C LYS A 96 -0.53 -3.20 4.57
N ARG A 97 -0.73 -2.84 3.29
CA ARG A 97 -1.94 -2.19 2.76
C ARG A 97 -2.78 -3.14 1.91
N PHE A 98 -2.69 -4.43 2.17
CA PHE A 98 -3.59 -5.43 1.61
C PHE A 98 -4.46 -6.02 2.72
N ALA A 99 -5.72 -6.25 2.40
CA ALA A 99 -6.69 -6.93 3.24
C ALA A 99 -6.91 -8.36 2.74
N LYS A 100 -6.96 -9.34 3.63
CA LYS A 100 -7.30 -10.72 3.27
C LYS A 100 -8.80 -10.94 3.44
N ILE A 101 -9.54 -10.87 2.34
CA ILE A 101 -11.00 -10.98 2.30
C ILE A 101 -11.39 -12.30 1.65
N ALA A 102 -11.99 -13.21 2.41
CA ALA A 102 -12.43 -14.52 1.90
C ALA A 102 -11.32 -15.31 1.15
N GLY A 103 -10.07 -15.16 1.57
CA GLY A 103 -8.90 -15.82 0.96
C GLY A 103 -8.18 -15.01 -0.11
N GLU A 104 -8.77 -13.93 -0.63
CA GLU A 104 -8.17 -13.07 -1.62
C GLU A 104 -7.50 -11.83 -0.99
N MET A 105 -6.40 -11.37 -1.59
CA MET A 105 -5.67 -10.18 -1.16
C MET A 105 -6.16 -8.95 -1.92
N ILE A 106 -6.83 -8.05 -1.22
CA ILE A 106 -7.39 -6.81 -1.78
C ILE A 106 -6.53 -5.63 -1.37
N SER A 107 -6.02 -4.90 -2.35
CA SER A 107 -5.27 -3.66 -2.09
C SER A 107 -6.21 -2.57 -1.56
N LEU A 108 -5.88 -1.99 -0.41
CA LEU A 108 -6.60 -0.85 0.15
C LEU A 108 -6.47 0.40 -0.73
N GLU A 109 -5.39 0.51 -1.51
CA GLU A 109 -5.22 1.61 -2.48
C GLU A 109 -6.22 1.50 -3.64
N VAL A 110 -6.61 0.28 -4.04
CA VAL A 110 -7.66 0.07 -5.04
C VAL A 110 -9.00 0.55 -4.48
N VAL A 111 -9.30 0.26 -3.21
CA VAL A 111 -10.51 0.76 -2.53
C VAL A 111 -10.54 2.30 -2.51
N GLU A 112 -9.42 2.94 -2.20
CA GLU A 112 -9.28 4.40 -2.20
C GLU A 112 -9.44 5.00 -3.62
N LYS A 113 -8.88 4.35 -4.64
CA LYS A 113 -9.05 4.76 -6.05
C LYS A 113 -10.51 4.68 -6.51
N ILE A 114 -11.24 3.62 -6.13
CA ILE A 114 -12.68 3.48 -6.39
C ILE A 114 -13.42 4.66 -5.75
N ALA A 115 -13.14 4.96 -4.48
CA ALA A 115 -13.79 6.05 -3.76
C ALA A 115 -13.47 7.42 -4.37
N ALA A 116 -12.22 7.67 -4.75
CA ALA A 116 -11.79 8.90 -5.41
C ALA A 116 -12.43 9.09 -6.80
N SER A 117 -12.69 7.99 -7.52
CA SER A 117 -13.42 8.02 -8.78
C SER A 117 -14.92 8.31 -8.57
N ALA A 118 -15.52 7.76 -7.51
CA ALA A 118 -16.93 7.96 -7.19
C ALA A 118 -17.24 9.36 -6.63
N ALA A 119 -16.31 9.93 -5.84
CA ALA A 119 -16.48 11.25 -5.23
C ALA A 119 -15.17 12.06 -5.34
N PRO A 120 -14.83 12.58 -6.54
CA PRO A 120 -13.63 13.36 -6.75
C PRO A 120 -13.68 14.67 -5.92
N GLY A 121 -12.53 15.05 -5.36
CA GLY A 121 -12.40 16.23 -4.52
C GLY A 121 -12.66 16.02 -3.03
N ALA A 122 -13.20 14.87 -2.63
CA ALA A 122 -13.27 14.46 -1.24
C ALA A 122 -12.02 13.65 -0.82
N SER A 123 -11.77 13.58 0.47
CA SER A 123 -10.70 12.77 1.03
C SER A 123 -11.21 11.37 1.37
N HIS A 124 -10.43 10.36 1.01
CA HIS A 124 -10.76 8.97 1.23
C HIS A 124 -9.59 8.21 1.84
N ALA A 125 -9.88 7.28 2.73
CA ALA A 125 -8.89 6.36 3.27
C ALA A 125 -9.54 5.00 3.55
N ALA A 126 -8.88 3.92 3.17
CA ALA A 126 -9.36 2.58 3.42
C ALA A 126 -8.59 1.94 4.58
N SER A 127 -9.29 1.16 5.37
CA SER A 127 -8.74 0.33 6.44
C SER A 127 -9.47 -1.00 6.47
N THR A 128 -9.08 -1.86 7.38
CA THR A 128 -9.78 -3.12 7.66
C THR A 128 -10.26 -3.16 9.08
N ARG A 129 -11.22 -4.02 9.37
CA ARG A 129 -11.55 -4.49 10.72
C ARG A 129 -11.59 -6.01 10.73
N SER A 130 -11.49 -6.59 11.90
CA SER A 130 -11.65 -8.03 12.09
C SER A 130 -13.08 -8.47 11.75
N ASP A 131 -13.22 -9.58 11.03
CA ASP A 131 -14.50 -10.20 10.66
C ASP A 131 -14.41 -11.70 10.92
N ALA A 132 -15.28 -12.23 11.76
CA ALA A 132 -15.25 -13.62 12.19
C ALA A 132 -15.49 -14.63 11.04
N ALA A 133 -16.22 -14.23 10.00
CA ALA A 133 -16.57 -15.10 8.87
C ALA A 133 -15.57 -15.01 7.70
N LYS A 134 -14.93 -13.86 7.51
CA LYS A 134 -14.11 -13.56 6.32
C LYS A 134 -12.66 -13.21 6.63
N GLY A 135 -12.27 -13.28 7.91
CA GLY A 135 -10.96 -12.84 8.39
C GLY A 135 -10.91 -11.31 8.56
N GLU A 136 -11.10 -10.57 7.50
CA GLU A 136 -11.15 -9.12 7.52
C GLU A 136 -12.34 -8.58 6.72
N ALA A 137 -12.79 -7.38 7.08
CA ALA A 137 -13.76 -6.60 6.32
C ALA A 137 -13.19 -5.22 5.99
N LEU A 138 -13.44 -4.76 4.76
CA LEU A 138 -13.05 -3.43 4.31
C LEU A 138 -13.90 -2.36 4.98
N VAL A 139 -13.25 -1.28 5.39
CA VAL A 139 -13.88 -0.05 5.89
C VAL A 139 -13.35 1.13 5.08
N LEU A 140 -14.25 1.85 4.43
CA LEU A 140 -13.93 3.10 3.76
C LEU A 140 -14.26 4.27 4.70
N PHE A 141 -13.30 5.13 4.94
CA PHE A 141 -13.50 6.44 5.55
C PHE A 141 -13.53 7.50 4.45
N THR A 142 -14.49 8.40 4.51
CA THR A 142 -14.67 9.43 3.47
C THR A 142 -15.19 10.74 4.06
N SER A 143 -14.75 11.86 3.48
CA SER A 143 -15.33 13.18 3.78
C SER A 143 -16.50 13.54 2.84
N ALA A 144 -16.85 12.68 1.88
CA ALA A 144 -18.00 12.87 1.01
C ALA A 144 -19.30 12.44 1.74
N PRO A 145 -20.20 13.33 2.13
CA PRO A 145 -21.33 13.00 3.02
C PRO A 145 -22.40 12.13 2.36
N THR A 146 -22.47 12.12 1.03
CA THR A 146 -23.50 11.40 0.27
C THR A 146 -22.99 10.15 -0.42
N LEU A 147 -21.67 9.87 -0.36
CA LEU A 147 -21.08 8.69 -1.00
C LEU A 147 -21.69 7.41 -0.42
N ASN A 148 -22.21 6.59 -1.27
CA ASN A 148 -22.85 5.33 -0.89
C ASN A 148 -22.25 4.13 -1.64
N ARG A 149 -22.71 2.91 -1.31
CA ARG A 149 -22.18 1.68 -1.88
C ARG A 149 -22.49 1.53 -3.38
N GLU A 150 -23.61 2.07 -3.86
CA GLU A 150 -23.99 2.00 -5.28
C GLU A 150 -23.04 2.83 -6.14
N ASP A 151 -22.67 4.03 -5.67
CA ASP A 151 -21.68 4.90 -6.32
C ASP A 151 -20.32 4.18 -6.44
N LEU A 152 -19.90 3.50 -5.37
CA LEU A 152 -18.65 2.73 -5.34
C LEU A 152 -18.71 1.54 -6.32
N LEU A 153 -19.83 0.81 -6.41
CA LEU A 153 -20.01 -0.28 -7.35
C LEU A 153 -19.91 0.20 -8.80
N ASN A 154 -20.52 1.33 -9.10
CA ASN A 154 -20.49 1.93 -10.44
C ASN A 154 -19.06 2.36 -10.80
N ALA A 155 -18.35 3.02 -9.88
CA ALA A 155 -16.95 3.41 -10.07
C ALA A 155 -16.04 2.18 -10.23
N ALA A 156 -16.24 1.13 -9.44
CA ALA A 156 -15.46 -0.11 -9.54
C ALA A 156 -15.62 -0.77 -10.92
N ARG A 157 -16.85 -0.84 -11.46
CA ARG A 157 -17.10 -1.37 -12.82
C ARG A 157 -16.38 -0.54 -13.89
N GLN A 158 -16.41 0.79 -13.78
CA GLN A 158 -15.73 1.68 -14.73
C GLN A 158 -14.20 1.51 -14.70
N LEU A 159 -13.64 1.25 -13.51
CA LEU A 159 -12.22 1.01 -13.32
C LEU A 159 -11.78 -0.44 -13.60
N GLY A 160 -12.71 -1.36 -13.88
CA GLY A 160 -12.41 -2.78 -14.01
C GLY A 160 -11.93 -3.42 -12.70
N ALA A 161 -12.25 -2.81 -11.55
CA ALA A 161 -11.89 -3.32 -10.25
C ALA A 161 -12.85 -4.43 -9.77
N PRO A 162 -12.38 -5.44 -9.01
CA PRO A 162 -13.23 -6.51 -8.53
C PRO A 162 -14.27 -6.00 -7.52
N GLU A 163 -15.48 -6.55 -7.55
CA GLU A 163 -16.55 -6.18 -6.60
C GLU A 163 -16.12 -6.44 -5.15
N LEU A 164 -15.23 -7.37 -4.91
CA LEU A 164 -14.68 -7.68 -3.59
C LEU A 164 -13.91 -6.50 -2.99
N ALA A 165 -13.38 -5.59 -3.83
CA ALA A 165 -12.74 -4.34 -3.40
C ALA A 165 -13.73 -3.24 -3.02
N VAL A 166 -15.05 -3.46 -3.18
CA VAL A 166 -16.07 -2.47 -2.81
C VAL A 166 -16.49 -2.69 -1.35
N PRO A 167 -16.15 -1.75 -0.42
CA PRO A 167 -16.46 -1.89 0.99
C PRO A 167 -17.95 -1.89 1.24
N ARG A 168 -18.38 -2.70 2.21
CA ARG A 168 -19.76 -2.67 2.72
C ARG A 168 -19.95 -1.63 3.83
N LEU A 169 -18.83 -1.28 4.49
CA LEU A 169 -18.83 -0.29 5.57
C LEU A 169 -18.23 1.01 5.06
N ILE A 170 -19.05 2.04 5.07
CA ILE A 170 -18.65 3.41 4.74
C ILE A 170 -18.83 4.25 6.00
N ARG A 171 -17.77 4.96 6.41
CA ARG A 171 -17.75 5.86 7.55
C ARG A 171 -17.52 7.28 7.07
N HIS A 172 -18.51 8.13 7.31
CA HIS A 172 -18.41 9.55 6.98
C HIS A 172 -17.70 10.28 8.14
N LEU A 173 -16.62 10.97 7.81
CA LEU A 173 -15.86 11.80 8.74
C LEU A 173 -15.82 13.21 8.20
N GLU A 174 -15.83 14.20 9.06
CA GLU A 174 -15.65 15.61 8.67
C GLU A 174 -14.27 15.82 8.01
N ALA A 175 -13.24 15.17 8.54
CA ALA A 175 -11.90 15.14 7.99
C ALA A 175 -11.23 13.78 8.24
N ILE A 176 -10.41 13.34 7.28
CA ILE A 176 -9.56 12.14 7.44
C ILE A 176 -8.40 12.50 8.39
N PRO A 177 -8.13 11.70 9.43
CA PRO A 177 -7.00 11.93 10.34
C PRO A 177 -5.67 11.96 9.61
N LEU A 178 -4.84 12.96 9.95
CA LEU A 178 -3.50 13.13 9.37
C LEU A 178 -2.44 13.10 10.48
N LEU A 179 -1.27 12.58 10.13
CA LEU A 179 -0.04 12.70 10.91
C LEU A 179 0.48 14.15 10.85
N GLY A 180 1.35 14.54 11.75
CA GLY A 180 2.02 15.85 11.71
C GLY A 180 2.78 16.14 10.42
N SER A 181 3.10 15.12 9.63
CA SER A 181 3.72 15.23 8.29
C SER A 181 2.72 15.50 7.16
N GLY A 182 1.41 15.59 7.45
CA GLY A 182 0.34 15.73 6.45
C GLY A 182 -0.08 14.43 5.76
N LYS A 183 0.55 13.30 6.08
CA LYS A 183 0.14 11.98 5.55
C LYS A 183 -1.04 11.43 6.35
N THR A 184 -1.88 10.62 5.70
CA THR A 184 -3.01 9.92 6.36
C THR A 184 -2.53 9.07 7.55
N ASP A 185 -3.20 9.22 8.70
CA ASP A 185 -2.95 8.41 9.90
C ASP A 185 -3.74 7.10 9.84
N TYR A 186 -3.19 6.12 9.15
CA TYR A 186 -3.80 4.79 9.02
C TYR A 186 -3.85 4.02 10.35
N VAL A 187 -2.98 4.33 11.30
CA VAL A 187 -3.00 3.71 12.63
C VAL A 187 -4.25 4.15 13.37
N ARG A 188 -4.53 5.44 13.36
CA ARG A 188 -5.75 6.01 13.96
C ARG A 188 -7.01 5.48 13.30
N LEU A 189 -7.03 5.40 11.95
CA LEU A 189 -8.16 4.87 11.19
C LEU A 189 -8.41 3.39 11.51
N LYS A 190 -7.37 2.57 11.68
CA LYS A 190 -7.51 1.16 12.09
C LYS A 190 -8.14 1.06 13.48
N GLN A 191 -7.72 1.90 14.43
CA GLN A 191 -8.33 1.95 15.76
C GLN A 191 -9.82 2.30 15.68
N ILE A 192 -10.19 3.33 14.92
CA ILE A 192 -11.59 3.73 14.73
C ILE A 192 -12.39 2.58 14.09
N ALA A 193 -11.83 1.88 13.10
CA ALA A 193 -12.50 0.76 12.46
C ALA A 193 -12.81 -0.41 13.41
N GLU A 194 -11.94 -0.67 14.39
CA GLU A 194 -12.10 -1.75 15.36
C GLU A 194 -13.00 -1.37 16.57
N THR A 195 -12.97 -0.10 17.00
CA THR A 195 -13.61 0.33 18.26
C THR A 195 -15.14 0.28 18.20
N GLU A 196 -15.76 0.35 17.02
CA GLU A 196 -17.22 0.41 16.86
C GLU A 196 -17.91 -0.97 16.72
N ILE A 197 -17.24 -2.06 17.08
CA ILE A 197 -17.86 -3.40 17.19
C ILE A 197 -18.65 -3.57 18.51
N THR A 198 -18.53 -2.60 19.43
CA THR A 198 -19.04 -2.73 20.80
C THR A 198 -20.38 -1.99 21.03
N GLN A 199 -21.20 -1.74 19.99
CA GLN A 199 -22.58 -1.27 20.16
C GLN A 199 -23.59 -2.16 19.45
#